data_688b438879997e4035d7c40241330d62
#
_entry.id   688b438879997e4035d7c40241330d62
#
_cell.length_a   1.000
_cell.length_b   1.000
_cell.length_c   1.000
_cell.angle_alpha   90.00
_cell.angle_beta   90.00
_cell.angle_gamma   90.00
#
_symmetry.space_group_name_H-M   'P 1'
#
loop_
_entity.id
_entity.type
_entity.pdbx_description
1 polymer ?
#
loop_
_entity_poly.entity_id
_entity_poly.type
_entity_poly.pdbx_seq_one_letter_code
_entity_poly.pdbx_strand_id
1 'polypeptide(L)'
;MAIPDVSTELRQSLERHRFSLRPQPDTPPGEEAAHVVLDRGWETCYAGRVAHHRGLWSAFAVVRGHGLFRTDEVGRFDAYEDAVLCVLMSFTHVE
;
A
#
# COMPACT_ATOMS: atom_id res chain seq x y z
N MET A 1 -12.04 -7.55 9.11
CA MET A 1 -11.00 -8.53 8.80
C MET A 1 -9.63 -7.90 8.89
N ALA A 2 -8.70 -8.62 9.49
CA ALA A 2 -7.34 -8.11 9.63
C ALA A 2 -6.52 -8.44 8.40
N ILE A 3 -5.64 -7.52 8.01
CA ILE A 3 -4.65 -7.80 6.98
C ILE A 3 -3.56 -8.69 7.57
N PRO A 4 -2.82 -9.44 6.73
CA PRO A 4 -1.71 -10.26 7.24
C PRO A 4 -0.64 -9.39 7.90
N ASP A 5 0.05 -9.96 8.89
CA ASP A 5 1.19 -9.29 9.49
C ASP A 5 2.36 -9.26 8.51
N VAL A 6 3.13 -8.19 8.58
CA VAL A 6 4.34 -8.07 7.78
C VAL A 6 5.54 -8.59 8.58
N SER A 7 6.61 -8.95 7.86
CA SER A 7 7.85 -9.36 8.51
C SER A 7 8.44 -8.21 9.31
N THR A 8 9.31 -8.54 10.26
CA THR A 8 10.01 -7.54 11.06
C THR A 8 10.81 -6.59 10.17
N GLU A 9 11.45 -7.12 9.13
CA GLU A 9 12.24 -6.32 8.20
C GLU A 9 11.40 -5.29 7.46
N LEU A 10 10.23 -5.71 6.96
CA LEU A 10 9.34 -4.80 6.25
C LEU A 10 8.78 -3.76 7.21
N ARG A 11 8.41 -4.18 8.43
CA ARG A 11 7.91 -3.26 9.45
C ARG A 11 8.93 -2.17 9.78
N GLN A 12 10.19 -2.55 9.95
CA GLN A 12 11.27 -1.60 10.21
C GLN A 12 11.45 -0.64 9.04
N SER A 13 11.35 -1.15 7.81
CA SER A 13 11.45 -0.32 6.63
C SER A 13 10.31 0.70 6.55
N LEU A 14 9.08 0.26 6.84
CA LEU A 14 7.92 1.14 6.88
C LEU A 14 8.12 2.26 7.90
N GLU A 15 8.52 1.90 9.12
CA GLU A 15 8.74 2.88 10.19
C GLU A 15 9.86 3.85 9.85
N ARG A 16 10.94 3.37 9.25
CA ARG A 16 12.08 4.20 8.86
C ARG A 16 11.67 5.28 7.87
N HIS A 17 10.78 4.94 6.95
CA HIS A 17 10.32 5.86 5.92
C HIS A 17 8.98 6.51 6.27
N ARG A 18 8.50 6.30 7.50
CA ARG A 18 7.26 6.89 8.03
C ARG A 18 6.00 6.47 7.28
N PHE A 19 6.01 5.27 6.73
CA PHE A 19 4.81 4.69 6.16
C PHE A 19 4.04 3.88 7.19
N SER A 20 2.74 3.84 7.04
CA SER A 20 1.88 2.97 7.84
C SER A 20 0.88 2.26 6.95
N LEU A 21 0.43 1.10 7.39
CA LEU A 21 -0.59 0.31 6.72
C LEU A 21 -1.87 0.42 7.52
N ARG A 22 -2.94 0.88 6.88
CA ARG A 22 -4.24 1.04 7.53
C ARG A 22 -5.24 0.09 6.89
N PRO A 23 -5.71 -0.94 7.61
CA PRO A 23 -6.70 -1.85 7.05
C PRO A 23 -7.94 -1.11 6.60
N GLN A 24 -8.45 -1.48 5.45
CA GLN A 24 -9.71 -0.91 4.96
C GLN A 24 -10.86 -1.66 5.64
N PRO A 25 -11.77 -0.96 6.34
CA PRO A 25 -12.91 -1.62 6.96
C PRO A 25 -13.93 -2.05 5.90
N ASP A 26 -14.84 -2.93 6.31
CA ASP A 26 -15.99 -3.34 5.50
C ASP A 26 -15.64 -4.06 4.21
N THR A 27 -14.48 -4.73 4.16
CA THR A 27 -14.13 -5.57 3.02
C THR A 27 -14.75 -6.96 3.18
N PRO A 28 -15.22 -7.59 2.10
CA PRO A 28 -15.70 -8.97 2.17
C PRO A 28 -14.59 -9.94 2.57
N PRO A 29 -14.94 -11.10 3.17
CA PRO A 29 -13.94 -12.12 3.44
C PRO A 29 -13.21 -12.54 2.17
N GLY A 30 -11.88 -12.63 2.25
CA GLY A 30 -11.04 -12.98 1.09
C GLY A 30 -10.70 -11.80 0.18
N GLU A 31 -11.23 -10.61 0.49
CA GLU A 31 -10.96 -9.41 -0.29
C GLU A 31 -10.41 -8.29 0.60
N GLU A 32 -9.55 -8.66 1.53
CA GLU A 32 -8.93 -7.71 2.45
C GLU A 32 -8.12 -6.66 1.69
N ALA A 33 -8.12 -5.45 2.19
CA ALA A 33 -7.37 -4.35 1.60
C ALA A 33 -6.77 -3.47 2.67
N ALA A 34 -5.67 -2.82 2.33
CA ALA A 34 -5.00 -1.88 3.22
C ALA A 34 -4.51 -0.67 2.44
N HIS A 35 -4.65 0.50 3.05
CA HIS A 35 -4.11 1.74 2.50
C HIS A 35 -2.68 1.91 2.99
N VAL A 36 -1.81 2.33 2.09
CA VAL A 36 -0.42 2.69 2.41
C VAL A 36 -0.37 4.21 2.53
N VAL A 37 0.04 4.68 3.70
CA VAL A 37 -0.03 6.10 4.05
C VAL A 37 1.34 6.57 4.50
N LEU A 38 1.75 7.74 4.02
CA LEU A 38 3.00 8.38 4.43
C LEU A 38 2.68 9.49 5.43
N ASP A 39 3.31 9.43 6.60
CA ASP A 39 3.18 10.45 7.63
C ASP A 39 4.34 11.43 7.52
N ARG A 40 4.03 12.67 7.18
CA ARG A 40 5.04 13.74 7.07
C ARG A 40 5.09 14.64 8.29
N GLY A 41 4.43 14.23 9.38
CA GLY A 41 4.40 15.01 10.62
C GLY A 41 3.31 16.07 10.62
N TRP A 42 3.28 16.92 9.63
CA TRP A 42 2.29 17.99 9.51
C TRP A 42 1.12 17.61 8.57
N GLU A 43 1.27 16.56 7.80
CA GLU A 43 0.19 16.03 6.97
C GLU A 43 0.36 14.54 6.74
N THR A 44 -0.71 13.91 6.35
CA THR A 44 -0.72 12.49 5.99
C THR A 44 -1.01 12.37 4.50
N CYS A 45 -0.12 11.72 3.76
CA CYS A 45 -0.26 11.55 2.32
C CYS A 45 -0.64 10.11 1.98
N TYR A 46 -1.62 9.96 1.11
CA TYR A 46 -2.01 8.66 0.61
C TYR A 46 -1.01 8.22 -0.46
N ALA A 47 -0.35 7.08 -0.26
CA ALA A 47 0.65 6.58 -1.19
C ALA A 47 0.11 5.52 -2.13
N GLY A 48 -0.91 4.78 -1.70
CA GLY A 48 -1.50 3.74 -2.50
C GLY A 48 -2.26 2.74 -1.64
N ARG A 49 -2.57 1.59 -2.21
CA ARG A 49 -3.24 0.53 -1.46
C ARG A 49 -2.87 -0.84 -2.01
N VAL A 50 -3.09 -1.86 -1.22
CA VAL A 50 -2.99 -3.25 -1.64
C VAL A 50 -4.33 -3.91 -1.40
N ALA A 51 -4.75 -4.78 -2.29
CA ALA A 51 -6.05 -5.45 -2.18
C ALA A 51 -5.92 -6.91 -2.57
N HIS A 52 -6.51 -7.78 -1.77
CA HIS A 52 -6.51 -9.22 -2.02
C HIS A 52 -7.74 -9.58 -2.84
N HIS A 53 -7.53 -10.30 -3.94
CA HIS A 53 -8.62 -10.75 -4.78
C HIS A 53 -8.18 -11.99 -5.54
N ARG A 54 -8.97 -13.04 -5.47
CA ARG A 54 -8.73 -14.31 -6.17
C ARG A 54 -7.34 -14.90 -5.91
N GLY A 55 -6.89 -14.82 -4.66
CA GLY A 55 -5.60 -15.38 -4.27
C GLY A 55 -4.39 -14.54 -4.58
N LEU A 56 -4.59 -13.36 -5.17
CA LEU A 56 -3.49 -12.45 -5.49
C LEU A 56 -3.65 -11.11 -4.77
N TRP A 57 -2.52 -10.50 -4.47
CA TRP A 57 -2.48 -9.15 -3.91
C TRP A 57 -2.13 -8.17 -5.02
N SER A 58 -3.06 -7.28 -5.32
CA SER A 58 -2.85 -6.21 -6.30
C SER A 58 -2.29 -4.99 -5.60
N ALA A 59 -1.27 -4.39 -6.19
CA ALA A 59 -0.66 -3.17 -5.69
C ALA A 59 -1.11 -2.00 -6.53
N PHE A 60 -1.61 -0.95 -5.88
CA PHE A 60 -2.05 0.29 -6.54
C PHE A 60 -1.23 1.44 -5.96
N ALA A 61 -0.66 2.25 -6.84
CA ALA A 61 0.12 3.40 -6.43
C ALA A 61 -0.52 4.68 -6.93
N VAL A 62 -0.37 5.75 -6.16
CA VAL A 62 -0.85 7.07 -6.56
C VAL A 62 0.05 7.60 -7.67
N VAL A 63 -0.56 8.01 -8.75
CA VAL A 63 0.12 8.61 -9.90
C VAL A 63 -0.27 10.09 -9.95
N ARG A 64 0.73 10.95 -10.00
CA ARG A 64 0.52 12.38 -10.13
C ARG A 64 0.68 12.79 -11.58
N GLY A 65 -0.29 13.56 -12.10
CA GLY A 65 -0.22 14.08 -13.44
C GLY A 65 -1.29 15.13 -13.66
N HIS A 66 -0.92 16.27 -14.23
CA HIS A 66 -1.84 17.34 -14.60
C HIS A 66 -2.75 17.82 -13.47
N GLY A 67 -2.24 17.83 -12.24
CA GLY A 67 -3.01 18.29 -11.07
C GLY A 67 -4.03 17.30 -10.55
N LEU A 68 -4.14 16.12 -11.13
CA LEU A 68 -5.06 15.08 -10.71
C LEU A 68 -4.32 13.95 -10.01
N PHE A 69 -5.00 13.34 -9.06
CA PHE A 69 -4.50 12.14 -8.37
C PHE A 69 -5.35 10.96 -8.79
N ARG A 70 -4.70 9.89 -9.17
CA ARG A 70 -5.37 8.62 -9.44
C ARG A 70 -4.49 7.49 -8.95
N THR A 71 -5.07 6.32 -8.78
CA THR A 71 -4.30 5.12 -8.45
C THR A 71 -4.31 4.20 -9.64
N ASP A 72 -3.13 3.74 -10.05
CA ASP A 72 -2.99 2.76 -11.11
C ASP A 72 -2.45 1.46 -10.52
N GLU A 73 -2.90 0.34 -11.05
CA GLU A 73 -2.37 -0.95 -10.65
C GLU A 73 -0.95 -1.08 -11.19
N VAL A 74 0.00 -1.30 -10.28
CA VAL A 74 1.42 -1.37 -10.63
C VAL A 74 1.98 -2.78 -10.54
N GLY A 75 1.22 -3.73 -10.02
CA GLY A 75 1.64 -5.12 -9.99
C GLY A 75 0.65 -6.01 -9.27
N ARG A 76 0.82 -7.32 -9.45
CA ARG A 76 0.06 -8.36 -8.76
C ARG A 76 1.04 -9.38 -8.22
N PHE A 77 0.81 -9.83 -7.00
CA PHE A 77 1.76 -10.69 -6.28
C PHE A 77 1.02 -11.75 -5.48
N ASP A 78 1.68 -12.89 -5.29
CA ASP A 78 1.14 -13.93 -4.42
C ASP A 78 1.26 -13.54 -2.95
N ALA A 79 2.27 -12.76 -2.62
CA ALA A 79 2.56 -12.38 -1.24
C ALA A 79 2.16 -10.92 -0.96
N TYR A 80 1.52 -10.72 0.19
CA TYR A 80 1.12 -9.41 0.65
C TYR A 80 2.31 -8.44 0.74
N GLU A 81 3.44 -8.90 1.28
CA GLU A 81 4.61 -8.06 1.46
C GLU A 81 5.18 -7.54 0.15
N ASP A 82 5.18 -8.38 -0.89
CA ASP A 82 5.66 -7.98 -2.20
C ASP A 82 4.80 -6.85 -2.78
N ALA A 83 3.48 -6.94 -2.58
CA ALA A 83 2.58 -5.89 -3.04
C ALA A 83 2.84 -4.58 -2.29
N VAL A 84 3.04 -4.64 -0.97
CA VAL A 84 3.35 -3.46 -0.17
C VAL A 84 4.66 -2.83 -0.64
N LEU A 85 5.71 -3.63 -0.85
CA LEU A 85 6.99 -3.14 -1.34
C LEU A 85 6.85 -2.46 -2.70
N CYS A 86 6.03 -3.03 -3.58
CA CYS A 86 5.79 -2.45 -4.90
C CYS A 86 5.17 -1.05 -4.79
N VAL A 87 4.21 -0.87 -3.88
CA VAL A 87 3.60 0.44 -3.65
C VAL A 87 4.65 1.43 -3.13
N LEU A 88 5.47 1.02 -2.17
CA LEU A 88 6.51 1.88 -1.61
C LEU A 88 7.51 2.32 -2.67
N MET A 89 7.99 1.38 -3.46
CA MET A 89 8.96 1.66 -4.51
C MET A 89 8.39 2.56 -5.59
N SER A 90 7.14 2.34 -5.97
CA SER A 90 6.47 3.16 -6.97
C SER A 90 6.28 4.59 -6.49
N PHE A 91 5.91 4.76 -5.22
CA PHE A 91 5.70 6.08 -4.65
C PHE A 91 7.03 6.85 -4.54
N THR A 92 8.08 6.21 -4.05
CA THR A 92 9.38 6.87 -3.91
C THR A 92 10.03 7.18 -5.26
N HIS A 93 9.76 6.36 -6.26
CA HIS A 93 10.33 6.57 -7.60
C HIS A 93 9.73 7.78 -8.30
N VAL A 94 8.48 8.12 -8.01
CA VAL A 94 7.77 9.23 -8.67
C VAL A 94 8.15 10.58 -8.04
N GLU A 95 8.69 10.57 -6.85
CA GLU A 95 9.20 11.78 -6.22
C GLU A 95 10.55 12.18 -6.81
#